data_ca361f913909f79743a5bdb93c8b7144
#
_entry.id   ca361f913909f79743a5bdb93c8b7144
#
_cell.length_a   1.000
_cell.length_b   1.000
_cell.length_c   1.000
_cell.angle_alpha   90.00
_cell.angle_beta   90.00
_cell.angle_gamma   90.00
#
_symmetry.space_group_name_H-M   'P 1'
#
loop_
_entity.id
_entity.type
_entity.pdbx_description
1 polymer ?
#
loop_
_entity_poly.entity_id
_entity_poly.type
_entity_poly.pdbx_seq_one_letter_code
_entity_poly.pdbx_strand_id
1 'polypeptide(L)'
;VVGDNPRLLFFPHIKPQTRYVVRVQAGLTARNGSKLDEEARFSIRTAAVAPAFYFASRGMVLPASQNGGLPVTTVNVPEVDIQFLKVKPDQLAKFLERVVAGPPRARAASETGDDTDESDEYAYGTRLKGAVGSWELDQLHKMTTSAFVGRFLTEQKANRRSVTFIPVESIPALREPGVYVAVMSQPNRFRDDYQTTYYYVSDLGLHLRQYANRGADAYISSLTDGKARSGVEVSWIDGQGKTLARGESDGDGRVALAERPNGARVVVARKGEQMSLIALKEPALDLAEFDVTGLPYVPVRLFAYSGRNLYRPGERFEVSVLARDADGRPVPPQPIQAILRRPDGKAQ
;
A
#
# COMPACT_ATOMS: atom_id res chain seq x y z
N VAL A 1 14.93 14.62 -23.94
CA VAL A 1 13.67 15.32 -23.61
C VAL A 1 14.02 16.68 -23.01
N VAL A 2 13.44 17.74 -23.49
CA VAL A 2 13.55 19.08 -22.91
C VAL A 2 12.45 19.16 -21.85
N GLY A 3 12.84 19.39 -20.60
CA GLY A 3 11.88 19.58 -19.51
C GLY A 3 11.46 21.07 -19.38
N ASP A 4 10.72 21.39 -18.34
CA ASP A 4 10.22 22.74 -18.06
C ASP A 4 11.36 23.77 -17.88
N ASN A 5 12.53 23.31 -17.44
CA ASN A 5 13.72 24.14 -17.40
C ASN A 5 14.49 24.06 -18.72
N PRO A 6 14.47 25.13 -19.56
CA PRO A 6 15.09 25.10 -20.88
C PRO A 6 16.63 25.04 -20.88
N ARG A 7 17.25 25.05 -19.69
CA ARG A 7 18.71 24.91 -19.52
C ARG A 7 19.13 23.45 -19.28
N LEU A 8 18.17 22.54 -19.13
CA LEU A 8 18.42 21.14 -18.82
C LEU A 8 17.93 20.22 -19.94
N LEU A 9 18.78 19.28 -20.32
CA LEU A 9 18.43 18.17 -21.20
C LEU A 9 18.38 16.89 -20.36
N PHE A 10 17.22 16.22 -20.37
CA PHE A 10 17.03 14.95 -19.70
C PHE A 10 17.22 13.81 -20.70
N PHE A 11 17.99 12.82 -20.30
CA PHE A 11 18.20 11.57 -21.02
C PHE A 11 17.51 10.44 -20.26
N PRO A 12 16.20 10.21 -20.44
CA PRO A 12 15.53 9.05 -19.86
C PRO A 12 16.10 7.77 -20.46
N HIS A 13 16.00 6.66 -19.78
CA HIS A 13 16.44 5.33 -20.23
C HIS A 13 17.96 5.13 -20.36
N ILE A 14 18.77 5.93 -19.70
CA ILE A 14 20.21 5.66 -19.59
C ILE A 14 20.46 4.47 -18.67
N LYS A 15 21.46 3.65 -19.00
CA LYS A 15 21.89 2.52 -18.19
C LYS A 15 22.88 2.99 -17.11
N PRO A 16 22.83 2.47 -15.89
CA PRO A 16 23.85 2.75 -14.86
C PRO A 16 25.20 2.17 -15.27
N GLN A 17 26.29 2.70 -14.70
CA GLN A 17 27.68 2.29 -14.92
C GLN A 17 28.11 2.21 -16.39
N THR A 18 27.48 3.01 -17.24
CA THR A 18 27.68 2.99 -18.69
C THR A 18 28.34 4.31 -19.15
N ARG A 19 29.27 4.19 -20.07
CA ARG A 19 29.89 5.36 -20.70
C ARG A 19 29.04 5.80 -21.90
N TYR A 20 28.66 7.06 -21.92
CA TYR A 20 27.94 7.73 -23.01
C TYR A 20 28.81 8.82 -23.62
N VAL A 21 28.67 9.03 -24.90
CA VAL A 21 29.25 10.18 -25.60
C VAL A 21 28.10 11.02 -26.11
N VAL A 22 27.96 12.21 -25.55
CA VAL A 22 27.02 13.23 -26.03
C VAL A 22 27.74 14.03 -27.11
N ARG A 23 27.19 14.07 -28.33
CA ARG A 23 27.70 14.85 -29.45
C ARG A 23 26.74 15.98 -29.76
N VAL A 24 27.25 17.18 -29.79
CA VAL A 24 26.53 18.36 -30.24
C VAL A 24 27.08 18.78 -31.58
N GLN A 25 26.27 18.69 -32.62
CA GLN A 25 26.69 18.94 -34.00
C GLN A 25 27.07 20.42 -34.21
N ALA A 26 28.07 20.66 -35.02
CA ALA A 26 28.40 22.00 -35.51
C ALA A 26 27.18 22.65 -36.21
N GLY A 27 27.08 23.96 -36.15
CA GLY A 27 26.00 24.72 -36.73
C GLY A 27 24.76 24.84 -35.83
N LEU A 28 24.70 24.20 -34.62
CA LEU A 28 23.63 24.40 -33.66
C LEU A 28 23.55 25.88 -33.31
N THR A 29 22.38 26.48 -33.49
CA THR A 29 22.15 27.90 -33.22
C THR A 29 21.65 28.10 -31.81
N ALA A 30 22.33 28.91 -31.01
CA ALA A 30 21.90 29.34 -29.68
C ALA A 30 20.77 30.40 -29.74
N ARG A 31 20.06 30.60 -28.65
CA ARG A 31 18.96 31.54 -28.57
C ARG A 31 19.36 32.99 -28.85
N ASN A 32 20.63 33.35 -28.67
CA ASN A 32 21.19 34.66 -28.98
C ASN A 32 21.68 34.79 -30.47
N GLY A 33 21.43 33.75 -31.27
CA GLY A 33 21.83 33.74 -32.69
C GLY A 33 23.24 33.25 -32.96
N SER A 34 24.09 33.04 -31.94
CA SER A 34 25.42 32.45 -32.15
C SER A 34 25.34 31.00 -32.59
N LYS A 35 26.29 30.53 -33.38
CA LYS A 35 26.36 29.13 -33.84
C LYS A 35 27.57 28.44 -33.22
N LEU A 36 27.42 27.13 -33.03
CA LEU A 36 28.53 26.28 -32.65
C LEU A 36 29.41 26.02 -33.85
N ASP A 37 30.66 26.48 -33.80
CA ASP A 37 31.57 26.40 -34.97
C ASP A 37 32.03 24.98 -35.26
N GLU A 38 32.28 24.19 -34.21
CA GLU A 38 32.78 22.80 -34.33
C GLU A 38 31.92 21.84 -33.53
N GLU A 39 31.96 20.55 -33.86
CA GLU A 39 31.30 19.50 -33.12
C GLU A 39 31.88 19.43 -31.70
N ALA A 40 31.01 19.55 -30.68
CA ALA A 40 31.38 19.35 -29.29
C ALA A 40 31.07 17.92 -28.86
N ARG A 41 32.01 17.28 -28.13
CA ARG A 41 31.88 15.91 -27.63
C ARG A 41 32.12 15.87 -26.13
N PHE A 42 31.16 15.28 -25.40
CA PHE A 42 31.22 15.11 -23.96
C PHE A 42 31.17 13.64 -23.61
N SER A 43 32.16 13.14 -22.87
CA SER A 43 32.14 11.77 -22.37
C SER A 43 31.64 11.78 -20.92
N ILE A 44 30.55 11.08 -20.69
CA ILE A 44 29.90 11.00 -19.38
C ILE A 44 29.83 9.53 -18.99
N ARG A 45 30.18 9.20 -17.77
CA ARG A 45 29.97 7.87 -17.19
C ARG A 45 28.89 7.96 -16.12
N THR A 46 27.80 7.21 -16.30
CA THR A 46 26.75 7.12 -15.29
C THR A 46 27.25 6.36 -14.06
N ALA A 47 26.84 6.80 -12.87
CA ALA A 47 27.13 6.10 -11.63
C ALA A 47 26.32 4.79 -11.51
N ALA A 48 26.63 3.98 -10.51
CA ALA A 48 25.74 2.93 -10.05
C ALA A 48 24.46 3.55 -9.48
N VAL A 49 23.36 2.80 -9.50
CA VAL A 49 22.16 3.19 -8.77
C VAL A 49 22.49 3.28 -7.28
N ALA A 50 22.04 4.33 -6.62
CA ALA A 50 22.26 4.51 -5.19
C ALA A 50 21.69 3.31 -4.42
N PRO A 51 22.40 2.79 -3.40
CA PRO A 51 21.88 1.75 -2.54
C PRO A 51 20.59 2.20 -1.85
N ALA A 52 19.59 1.32 -1.87
CA ALA A 52 18.30 1.56 -1.22
C ALA A 52 17.78 0.26 -0.61
N PHE A 53 17.05 0.38 0.50
CA PHE A 53 16.35 -0.74 1.14
C PHE A 53 15.08 -0.25 1.81
N TYR A 54 14.00 -1.02 1.67
CA TYR A 54 12.72 -0.70 2.27
C TYR A 54 11.82 -1.95 2.31
N PHE A 55 10.78 -1.91 3.14
CA PHE A 55 9.77 -2.96 3.17
C PHE A 55 8.77 -2.77 2.02
N ALA A 56 8.49 -3.85 1.30
CA ALA A 56 7.57 -3.81 0.15
C ALA A 56 6.11 -3.55 0.56
N SER A 57 5.74 -3.83 1.81
CA SER A 57 4.37 -3.64 2.30
C SER A 57 4.34 -2.81 3.59
N ARG A 58 3.20 -2.16 3.81
CA ARG A 58 2.97 -1.25 4.94
C ARG A 58 1.95 -1.82 5.93
N GLY A 59 2.21 -2.97 6.45
CA GLY A 59 1.35 -3.72 7.36
C GLY A 59 0.87 -5.00 6.70
N MET A 60 1.06 -6.12 7.37
CA MET A 60 0.83 -7.44 6.82
C MET A 60 0.32 -8.37 7.91
N VAL A 61 -0.65 -9.21 7.54
CA VAL A 61 -0.98 -10.42 8.30
C VAL A 61 -0.01 -11.49 7.86
N LEU A 62 0.72 -12.06 8.80
CA LEU A 62 1.48 -13.27 8.55
C LEU A 62 0.78 -14.44 9.26
N PRO A 63 0.23 -15.41 8.53
CA PRO A 63 -0.24 -16.65 9.14
C PRO A 63 0.90 -17.28 9.93
N ALA A 64 0.60 -17.88 11.08
CA ALA A 64 1.59 -18.55 11.93
C ALA A 64 2.29 -19.71 11.21
N SER A 65 1.66 -20.24 10.16
CA SER A 65 2.19 -21.25 9.25
C SER A 65 1.95 -20.80 7.80
N GLN A 66 2.87 -21.08 6.88
CA GLN A 66 2.75 -20.82 5.44
C GLN A 66 2.71 -19.32 5.05
N ASN A 67 3.57 -18.51 5.63
CA ASN A 67 3.53 -17.05 5.36
C ASN A 67 4.48 -16.58 4.23
N GLY A 68 5.30 -17.45 3.64
CA GLY A 68 6.22 -17.09 2.55
C GLY A 68 7.31 -16.08 2.94
N GLY A 69 7.30 -15.54 4.15
CA GLY A 69 8.28 -14.59 4.66
C GLY A 69 7.90 -13.11 4.55
N LEU A 70 8.71 -12.24 5.18
CA LEU A 70 8.55 -10.79 5.14
C LEU A 70 9.27 -10.23 3.91
N PRO A 71 8.59 -9.58 2.95
CA PRO A 71 9.21 -9.08 1.75
C PRO A 71 10.03 -7.80 2.02
N VAL A 72 11.30 -7.84 1.64
CA VAL A 72 12.24 -6.73 1.69
C VAL A 72 12.70 -6.40 0.28
N THR A 73 12.62 -5.15 -0.09
CA THR A 73 13.11 -4.65 -1.38
C THR A 73 14.46 -3.99 -1.20
N THR A 74 15.42 -4.37 -2.03
CA THR A 74 16.77 -3.79 -2.02
C THR A 74 17.25 -3.42 -3.41
N VAL A 75 18.15 -2.43 -3.47
CA VAL A 75 18.94 -2.07 -4.65
C VAL A 75 20.38 -1.93 -4.19
N ASN A 76 21.30 -2.72 -4.74
CA ASN A 76 22.72 -2.69 -4.41
C ASN A 76 23.03 -2.78 -2.88
N VAL A 77 22.21 -3.48 -2.12
CA VAL A 77 22.40 -3.75 -0.69
C VAL A 77 22.46 -5.26 -0.50
N PRO A 78 23.65 -5.85 -0.24
CA PRO A 78 23.84 -7.31 -0.21
C PRO A 78 23.29 -7.98 1.05
N GLU A 79 23.16 -7.25 2.13
CA GLU A 79 22.67 -7.75 3.40
C GLU A 79 21.97 -6.64 4.19
N VAL A 80 21.04 -7.04 5.05
CA VAL A 80 20.32 -6.14 5.95
C VAL A 80 20.31 -6.71 7.36
N ASP A 81 20.42 -5.86 8.36
CA ASP A 81 20.14 -6.21 9.75
C ASP A 81 18.68 -5.90 10.05
N ILE A 82 17.97 -6.85 10.63
CA ILE A 82 16.57 -6.67 11.02
C ILE A 82 16.41 -7.02 12.49
N GLN A 83 15.86 -6.08 13.24
CA GLN A 83 15.39 -6.27 14.59
C GLN A 83 13.87 -6.47 14.58
N PHE A 84 13.39 -7.57 15.12
CA PHE A 84 11.98 -7.86 15.29
C PHE A 84 11.60 -7.59 16.74
N LEU A 85 10.65 -6.68 16.90
CA LEU A 85 10.18 -6.18 18.18
C LEU A 85 8.71 -6.61 18.37
N LYS A 86 8.40 -7.32 19.47
CA LYS A 86 7.02 -7.70 19.82
C LYS A 86 6.38 -6.57 20.64
N VAL A 87 5.20 -6.11 20.25
CA VAL A 87 4.47 -5.07 20.96
C VAL A 87 3.98 -5.62 22.30
N LYS A 88 4.23 -4.87 23.39
CA LYS A 88 3.74 -5.21 24.71
C LYS A 88 2.23 -5.09 24.77
N PRO A 89 1.50 -6.03 25.42
CA PRO A 89 0.03 -6.00 25.49
C PRO A 89 -0.54 -4.69 26.07
N ASP A 90 0.10 -4.14 27.09
CA ASP A 90 -0.27 -2.87 27.74
C ASP A 90 0.03 -1.63 26.91
N GLN A 91 0.87 -1.75 25.89
CA GLN A 91 1.24 -0.67 24.97
C GLN A 91 0.48 -0.71 23.64
N LEU A 92 -0.42 -1.67 23.45
CA LEU A 92 -1.11 -1.89 22.18
C LEU A 92 -1.93 -0.66 21.75
N ALA A 93 -2.65 0.01 22.65
CA ALA A 93 -3.42 1.21 22.32
C ALA A 93 -2.50 2.31 21.76
N LYS A 94 -1.37 2.55 22.43
CA LYS A 94 -0.37 3.53 22.01
C LYS A 94 0.30 3.15 20.68
N PHE A 95 0.51 1.85 20.45
CA PHE A 95 1.00 1.34 19.18
C PHE A 95 -0.01 1.61 18.05
N LEU A 96 -1.29 1.32 18.28
CA LEU A 96 -2.35 1.59 17.28
C LEU A 96 -2.44 3.09 16.96
N GLU A 97 -2.33 3.95 17.96
CA GLU A 97 -2.30 5.40 17.79
C GLU A 97 -1.12 5.85 16.92
N ARG A 98 0.10 5.48 17.29
CA ARG A 98 1.33 6.07 16.75
C ARG A 98 1.85 5.39 15.50
N VAL A 99 1.60 4.09 15.33
CA VAL A 99 2.15 3.31 14.23
C VAL A 99 1.09 3.01 13.18
N VAL A 100 -0.10 2.56 13.59
CA VAL A 100 -1.14 2.08 12.67
C VAL A 100 -2.05 3.22 12.20
N ALA A 101 -2.63 3.97 13.12
CA ALA A 101 -3.55 5.06 12.79
C ALA A 101 -2.84 6.28 12.23
N GLY A 102 -1.59 6.49 12.65
CA GLY A 102 -0.80 7.67 12.35
C GLY A 102 -1.39 8.95 12.97
N PRO A 103 -0.64 10.05 13.04
CA PRO A 103 -1.15 11.31 13.53
C PRO A 103 -2.29 11.79 12.64
N PRO A 104 -3.27 12.53 13.19
CA PRO A 104 -4.26 13.22 12.38
C PRO A 104 -3.50 14.15 11.41
N ARG A 105 -3.88 14.13 10.13
CA ARG A 105 -3.37 15.15 9.18
C ARG A 105 -3.64 16.50 9.82
N ALA A 106 -2.60 17.31 10.03
CA ALA A 106 -2.78 18.73 10.29
C ALA A 106 -3.71 19.26 9.18
N ARG A 107 -4.80 19.91 9.56
CA ARG A 107 -5.69 20.57 8.60
C ARG A 107 -4.78 21.46 7.76
N ALA A 108 -4.76 21.24 6.45
CA ALA A 108 -4.10 22.17 5.54
C ALA A 108 -4.64 23.56 5.86
N ALA A 109 -3.77 24.43 6.30
CA ALA A 109 -4.08 25.84 6.42
C ALA A 109 -4.21 26.35 5.00
N SER A 110 -5.37 26.97 4.72
CA SER A 110 -5.72 27.86 3.61
C SER A 110 -5.53 27.33 2.18
N GLU A 111 -6.67 27.17 1.52
CA GLU A 111 -6.84 27.32 0.08
C GLU A 111 -6.38 28.75 -0.36
N THR A 112 -5.12 28.89 -0.67
CA THR A 112 -4.64 29.92 -1.61
C THR A 112 -3.50 29.29 -2.39
N GLY A 113 -3.76 29.10 -3.69
CA GLY A 113 -2.89 28.40 -4.60
C GLY A 113 -1.50 29.00 -4.69
N ASP A 114 -0.54 28.12 -4.61
CA ASP A 114 0.66 28.13 -5.44
C ASP A 114 1.18 26.68 -5.50
N ASP A 115 1.12 26.10 -6.68
CA ASP A 115 1.63 24.75 -6.99
C ASP A 115 3.15 24.80 -7.03
N THR A 116 3.81 24.67 -5.88
CA THR A 116 5.21 24.25 -5.83
C THR A 116 5.53 23.75 -4.43
N ASP A 117 6.03 22.52 -4.40
CA ASP A 117 6.56 21.73 -3.30
C ASP A 117 5.53 20.83 -2.58
N GLU A 118 5.42 19.61 -3.10
CA GLU A 118 5.22 18.42 -2.28
C GLU A 118 6.42 18.23 -1.34
N SER A 119 6.71 19.19 -0.50
CA SER A 119 7.35 18.92 0.75
C SER A 119 6.26 18.31 1.64
N ASP A 120 6.17 16.97 1.69
CA ASP A 120 5.66 16.28 2.85
C ASP A 120 6.38 16.91 4.04
N GLU A 121 5.76 17.90 4.65
CA GLU A 121 6.22 18.49 5.89
C GLU A 121 6.12 17.37 6.92
N TYR A 122 7.21 16.60 7.01
CA TYR A 122 7.40 15.56 7.99
C TYR A 122 7.21 16.22 9.34
N ALA A 123 6.06 16.01 9.95
CA ALA A 123 5.87 16.31 11.36
C ALA A 123 6.88 15.43 12.10
N TYR A 124 8.09 15.98 12.28
CA TYR A 124 9.20 15.35 13.00
C TYR A 124 8.67 14.79 14.31
N GLY A 125 8.86 13.51 14.54
CA GLY A 125 8.59 12.87 15.81
C GLY A 125 7.22 12.21 15.99
N THR A 126 6.39 12.11 14.95
CA THR A 126 5.05 11.51 15.07
C THR A 126 4.85 10.19 14.33
N ARG A 127 5.63 9.93 13.28
CA ARG A 127 5.56 8.67 12.52
C ARG A 127 6.60 7.67 13.00
N LEU A 128 6.14 6.49 13.43
CA LEU A 128 6.99 5.36 13.81
C LEU A 128 6.98 4.24 12.76
N LYS A 129 6.68 4.58 11.50
CA LYS A 129 6.55 3.64 10.38
C LYS A 129 7.17 4.24 9.10
N GLY A 130 7.84 3.41 8.32
CA GLY A 130 8.60 3.82 7.14
C GLY A 130 10.02 4.22 7.52
N ALA A 131 10.54 5.31 6.95
CA ALA A 131 11.84 5.84 7.34
C ALA A 131 11.74 6.52 8.72
N VAL A 132 12.60 6.11 9.64
CA VAL A 132 12.66 6.63 11.02
C VAL A 132 14.09 6.87 11.42
N GLY A 133 14.31 7.84 12.30
CA GLY A 133 15.62 8.10 12.93
C GLY A 133 15.75 7.39 14.27
N SER A 134 16.88 7.62 14.95
CA SER A 134 17.19 7.00 16.25
C SER A 134 16.20 7.41 17.33
N TRP A 135 15.71 8.63 17.33
CA TRP A 135 14.73 9.09 18.33
C TRP A 135 13.39 8.36 18.21
N GLU A 136 12.90 8.16 16.98
CA GLU A 136 11.69 7.38 16.71
C GLU A 136 11.88 5.91 17.10
N LEU A 137 13.07 5.36 16.85
CA LEU A 137 13.41 3.99 17.25
C LEU A 137 13.34 3.82 18.77
N ASP A 138 13.83 4.78 19.55
CA ASP A 138 13.72 4.78 21.00
C ASP A 138 12.26 4.77 21.50
N GLN A 139 11.37 5.44 20.77
CA GLN A 139 9.94 5.40 21.10
C GLN A 139 9.33 4.01 20.80
N LEU A 140 9.77 3.33 19.74
CA LEU A 140 9.37 1.95 19.45
C LEU A 140 9.85 1.00 20.54
N HIS A 141 11.08 1.12 20.98
CA HIS A 141 11.65 0.27 22.06
C HIS A 141 10.87 0.39 23.38
N LYS A 142 10.33 1.56 23.71
CA LYS A 142 9.50 1.75 24.91
C LYS A 142 8.20 0.95 24.87
N MET A 143 7.64 0.74 23.66
CA MET A 143 6.38 0.04 23.46
C MET A 143 6.55 -1.47 23.19
N THR A 144 7.78 -1.93 23.00
CA THR A 144 8.07 -3.27 22.50
C THR A 144 9.09 -4.01 23.37
N THR A 145 9.22 -5.31 23.11
CA THR A 145 10.34 -6.15 23.58
C THR A 145 11.03 -6.76 22.38
N SER A 146 12.34 -6.94 22.45
CA SER A 146 13.07 -7.62 21.38
C SER A 146 12.68 -9.09 21.33
N ALA A 147 12.17 -9.54 20.17
CA ALA A 147 11.84 -10.92 19.92
C ALA A 147 12.98 -11.66 19.19
N PHE A 148 13.60 -11.02 18.22
CA PHE A 148 14.72 -11.59 17.45
C PHE A 148 15.51 -10.48 16.77
N VAL A 149 16.81 -10.70 16.60
CA VAL A 149 17.70 -9.86 15.81
C VAL A 149 18.51 -10.75 14.90
N GLY A 150 18.59 -10.41 13.64
CA GLY A 150 19.36 -11.19 12.67
C GLY A 150 19.83 -10.40 11.47
N ARG A 151 20.88 -10.92 10.84
CA ARG A 151 21.39 -10.44 9.56
C ARG A 151 20.95 -11.39 8.47
N PHE A 152 20.44 -10.81 7.37
CA PHE A 152 19.89 -11.55 6.26
C PHE A 152 20.54 -11.14 4.96
N LEU A 153 20.96 -12.14 4.18
CA LEU A 153 21.41 -11.92 2.81
C LEU A 153 20.22 -11.57 1.92
N THR A 154 20.42 -10.66 0.99
CA THR A 154 19.42 -10.23 0.04
C THR A 154 19.74 -10.72 -1.37
N GLU A 155 18.72 -10.91 -2.19
CA GLU A 155 18.91 -11.18 -3.61
C GLU A 155 19.65 -10.02 -4.28
N GLN A 156 20.65 -10.34 -5.09
CA GLN A 156 21.49 -9.35 -5.75
C GLN A 156 21.26 -9.34 -7.26
N LYS A 157 20.75 -8.21 -7.76
CA LYS A 157 20.74 -7.86 -9.18
C LYS A 157 21.36 -6.47 -9.31
N ALA A 158 22.58 -6.39 -9.84
CA ALA A 158 23.31 -5.13 -9.94
C ALA A 158 22.45 -4.02 -10.55
N ASN A 159 22.34 -2.90 -9.84
CA ASN A 159 21.59 -1.71 -10.26
C ASN A 159 20.09 -1.94 -10.57
N ARG A 160 19.52 -2.99 -10.01
CA ARG A 160 18.10 -3.31 -10.15
C ARG A 160 17.48 -3.58 -8.79
N ARG A 161 16.22 -3.26 -8.69
CA ARG A 161 15.36 -3.62 -7.58
C ARG A 161 15.23 -5.15 -7.50
N SER A 162 15.44 -5.72 -6.32
CA SER A 162 15.23 -7.13 -6.00
C SER A 162 14.38 -7.25 -4.75
N VAL A 163 13.55 -8.28 -4.67
CA VAL A 163 12.72 -8.58 -3.50
C VAL A 163 13.22 -9.88 -2.88
N THR A 164 13.56 -9.82 -1.59
CA THR A 164 13.95 -10.97 -0.78
C THR A 164 12.89 -11.23 0.27
N PHE A 165 12.45 -12.46 0.41
CA PHE A 165 11.53 -12.88 1.45
C PHE A 165 12.31 -13.35 2.67
N ILE A 166 12.24 -12.57 3.77
CA ILE A 166 12.90 -12.91 5.04
C ILE A 166 12.12 -14.05 5.70
N PRO A 167 12.76 -15.19 6.02
CA PRO A 167 12.07 -16.41 6.44
C PRO A 167 11.62 -16.36 7.91
N VAL A 168 10.71 -15.45 8.25
CA VAL A 168 10.21 -15.26 9.63
C VAL A 168 9.56 -16.52 10.20
N GLU A 169 8.95 -17.35 9.33
CA GLU A 169 8.35 -18.63 9.74
C GLU A 169 9.36 -19.67 10.26
N SER A 170 10.62 -19.56 9.89
CA SER A 170 11.67 -20.46 10.39
C SER A 170 12.20 -20.04 11.77
N ILE A 171 11.80 -18.87 12.28
CA ILE A 171 12.27 -18.32 13.55
C ILE A 171 11.18 -18.55 14.62
N PRO A 172 11.39 -19.47 15.60
CA PRO A 172 10.33 -19.84 16.56
C PRO A 172 9.73 -18.65 17.32
N ALA A 173 10.55 -17.68 17.73
CA ALA A 173 10.11 -16.49 18.46
C ALA A 173 9.16 -15.61 17.63
N LEU A 174 9.13 -15.73 16.31
CA LEU A 174 8.28 -14.95 15.41
C LEU A 174 7.03 -15.70 14.95
N ARG A 175 6.80 -16.92 15.45
CA ARG A 175 5.57 -17.70 15.20
C ARG A 175 4.49 -17.47 16.24
N GLU A 176 4.84 -16.89 17.37
CA GLU A 176 3.87 -16.63 18.45
C GLU A 176 2.87 -15.56 17.99
N PRO A 177 1.58 -15.74 18.33
CA PRO A 177 0.59 -14.70 18.06
C PRO A 177 0.99 -13.37 18.68
N GLY A 178 0.75 -12.30 17.94
CA GLY A 178 1.05 -10.95 18.43
C GLY A 178 1.32 -9.97 17.31
N VAL A 179 1.55 -8.73 17.70
CA VAL A 179 1.94 -7.64 16.82
C VAL A 179 3.43 -7.43 16.92
N TYR A 180 4.05 -7.31 15.76
CA TYR A 180 5.49 -7.13 15.64
C TYR A 180 5.81 -5.88 14.83
N VAL A 181 6.92 -5.25 15.17
CA VAL A 181 7.56 -4.20 14.37
C VAL A 181 8.89 -4.75 13.89
N ALA A 182 9.10 -4.73 12.58
CA ALA A 182 10.40 -5.01 11.99
C ALA A 182 11.13 -3.68 11.75
N VAL A 183 12.35 -3.57 12.27
CA VAL A 183 13.25 -2.43 12.11
C VAL A 183 14.44 -2.90 11.30
N MET A 184 14.61 -2.36 10.12
CA MET A 184 15.67 -2.74 9.20
C MET A 184 16.70 -1.64 9.05
N SER A 185 17.97 -2.02 9.02
CA SER A 185 19.11 -1.13 8.77
C SER A 185 20.11 -1.78 7.83
N GLN A 186 20.94 -0.96 7.22
CA GLN A 186 22.06 -1.46 6.42
C GLN A 186 23.29 -1.67 7.32
N PRO A 187 23.90 -2.88 7.33
CA PRO A 187 25.10 -3.15 8.10
C PRO A 187 26.26 -2.24 7.70
N ASN A 188 27.14 -1.97 8.67
CA ASN A 188 28.38 -1.20 8.46
C ASN A 188 28.17 0.24 7.93
N ARG A 189 26.98 0.79 8.07
CA ARG A 189 26.70 2.20 7.82
C ARG A 189 26.36 2.90 9.13
N PHE A 190 27.14 3.90 9.49
CA PHE A 190 26.85 4.83 10.59
C PHE A 190 25.86 5.90 10.11
N ARG A 191 24.66 5.48 9.76
CA ARG A 191 23.55 6.38 9.45
C ARG A 191 22.39 5.99 10.33
N ASP A 192 21.74 6.97 10.91
CA ASP A 192 20.50 6.80 11.70
C ASP A 192 19.28 6.63 10.79
N ASP A 193 19.45 5.91 9.67
CA ASP A 193 18.41 5.64 8.70
C ASP A 193 17.87 4.23 8.93
N TYR A 194 16.73 4.12 9.55
CA TYR A 194 16.03 2.87 9.76
C TYR A 194 14.79 2.82 8.91
N GLN A 195 14.41 1.64 8.43
CA GLN A 195 13.14 1.38 7.80
C GLN A 195 12.29 0.52 8.71
N THR A 196 11.07 0.92 8.96
CA THR A 196 10.17 0.19 9.85
C THR A 196 8.90 -0.21 9.14
N THR A 197 8.41 -1.40 9.47
CA THR A 197 7.07 -1.85 9.15
C THR A 197 6.50 -2.61 10.33
N TYR A 198 5.18 -2.77 10.38
CA TYR A 198 4.55 -3.67 11.35
C TYR A 198 3.88 -4.83 10.62
N TYR A 199 3.77 -5.94 11.32
CA TYR A 199 2.97 -7.08 10.92
C TYR A 199 2.39 -7.75 12.16
N TYR A 200 1.41 -8.60 11.97
CA TYR A 200 0.86 -9.37 13.07
C TYR A 200 0.76 -10.84 12.68
N VAL A 201 1.08 -11.69 13.65
CA VAL A 201 0.99 -13.15 13.54
C VAL A 201 -0.32 -13.57 14.17
N SER A 202 -1.19 -14.15 13.37
CA SER A 202 -2.54 -14.54 13.80
C SER A 202 -3.09 -15.63 12.92
N ASP A 203 -4.00 -16.45 13.47
CA ASP A 203 -4.87 -17.34 12.70
C ASP A 203 -6.19 -16.67 12.29
N LEU A 204 -6.45 -15.45 12.77
CA LEU A 204 -7.68 -14.75 12.45
C LEU A 204 -7.57 -14.03 11.11
N GLY A 205 -8.26 -14.49 10.10
CA GLY A 205 -8.54 -13.75 8.89
C GLY A 205 -9.69 -12.78 9.13
N LEU A 206 -9.47 -11.49 8.86
CA LEU A 206 -10.48 -10.44 9.02
C LEU A 206 -10.80 -9.83 7.66
N HIS A 207 -12.06 -9.95 7.25
CA HIS A 207 -12.60 -9.29 6.08
C HIS A 207 -13.68 -8.29 6.51
N LEU A 208 -13.60 -7.05 6.04
CA LEU A 208 -14.54 -5.98 6.35
C LEU A 208 -15.26 -5.51 5.09
N ARG A 209 -16.58 -5.53 5.11
CA ARG A 209 -17.43 -4.93 4.09
C ARG A 209 -18.23 -3.76 4.66
N GLN A 210 -17.97 -2.57 4.18
CA GLN A 210 -18.74 -1.37 4.53
C GLN A 210 -19.83 -1.12 3.49
N TYR A 211 -20.99 -0.67 3.94
CA TYR A 211 -22.12 -0.37 3.10
C TYR A 211 -22.40 1.14 3.08
N ALA A 212 -22.92 1.64 1.99
CA ALA A 212 -23.21 3.06 1.84
C ALA A 212 -24.37 3.57 2.72
N ASN A 213 -25.30 2.67 3.06
CA ASN A 213 -26.58 3.02 3.70
C ASN A 213 -26.90 2.21 4.96
N ARG A 214 -25.99 1.37 5.39
CA ARG A 214 -26.12 0.55 6.62
C ARG A 214 -24.75 0.18 7.11
N GLY A 215 -24.43 0.14 8.31
CA GLY A 215 -23.21 -0.25 8.99
C GLY A 215 -22.17 -1.02 8.16
N ALA A 216 -21.55 -2.00 8.78
CA ALA A 216 -20.57 -2.86 8.14
C ALA A 216 -20.77 -4.32 8.57
N ASP A 217 -20.38 -5.26 7.73
CA ASP A 217 -20.23 -6.65 8.11
C ASP A 217 -18.73 -6.99 8.19
N ALA A 218 -18.29 -7.57 9.28
CA ALA A 218 -17.00 -8.22 9.36
C ALA A 218 -17.19 -9.74 9.30
N TYR A 219 -16.27 -10.42 8.63
CA TYR A 219 -16.23 -11.87 8.52
C TYR A 219 -14.89 -12.36 9.04
N ILE A 220 -14.98 -13.31 9.97
CA ILE A 220 -13.82 -13.88 10.64
C ILE A 220 -13.68 -15.35 10.26
N SER A 221 -12.52 -15.69 9.72
CA SER A 221 -12.17 -17.07 9.40
C SER A 221 -10.78 -17.42 9.94
N SER A 222 -10.50 -18.70 10.07
CA SER A 222 -9.12 -19.14 10.29
C SER A 222 -8.31 -19.05 9.01
N LEU A 223 -7.11 -18.54 9.12
CA LEU A 223 -6.14 -18.53 8.03
C LEU A 223 -5.53 -19.93 7.79
N THR A 224 -5.63 -20.82 8.77
CA THR A 224 -5.09 -22.18 8.68
C THR A 224 -6.04 -23.15 7.95
N ASP A 225 -7.33 -23.11 8.26
CA ASP A 225 -8.30 -24.08 7.73
C ASP A 225 -9.46 -23.46 6.95
N GLY A 226 -9.51 -22.13 6.83
CA GLY A 226 -10.54 -21.36 6.12
C GLY A 226 -11.92 -21.36 6.79
N LYS A 227 -12.08 -22.02 7.96
CA LYS A 227 -13.38 -22.14 8.62
C LYS A 227 -13.75 -20.86 9.36
N ALA A 228 -15.04 -20.60 9.46
CA ALA A 228 -15.60 -19.50 10.25
C ALA A 228 -15.16 -19.60 11.72
N ARG A 229 -14.93 -18.47 12.35
CA ARG A 229 -14.57 -18.34 13.78
C ARG A 229 -15.62 -17.54 14.51
N SER A 230 -16.32 -18.18 15.44
CA SER A 230 -17.29 -17.55 16.34
C SER A 230 -16.63 -17.04 17.62
N GLY A 231 -17.31 -16.14 18.34
CA GLY A 231 -16.84 -15.60 19.62
C GLY A 231 -15.56 -14.76 19.46
N VAL A 232 -15.41 -14.05 18.34
CA VAL A 232 -14.32 -13.11 18.09
C VAL A 232 -14.87 -11.70 18.26
N GLU A 233 -14.31 -10.92 19.18
CA GLU A 233 -14.66 -9.52 19.33
C GLU A 233 -14.09 -8.72 18.15
N VAL A 234 -14.93 -7.92 17.50
CA VAL A 234 -14.54 -6.98 16.45
C VAL A 234 -14.90 -5.57 16.88
N SER A 235 -13.93 -4.68 16.86
CA SER A 235 -14.07 -3.33 17.41
C SER A 235 -13.63 -2.26 16.42
N TRP A 236 -14.39 -1.15 16.39
CA TRP A 236 -13.95 0.12 15.79
C TRP A 236 -13.06 0.86 16.80
N ILE A 237 -11.85 1.23 16.38
CA ILE A 237 -10.86 1.92 17.21
C ILE A 237 -10.55 3.28 16.61
N ASP A 238 -10.47 4.33 17.46
CA ASP A 238 -10.08 5.68 17.03
C ASP A 238 -8.55 5.86 16.94
N GLY A 239 -8.13 7.10 16.65
CA GLY A 239 -6.72 7.47 16.57
C GLY A 239 -5.98 7.45 17.91
N GLN A 240 -6.64 7.37 19.03
CA GLN A 240 -6.09 7.29 20.38
C GLN A 240 -6.10 5.86 20.95
N GLY A 241 -6.53 4.87 20.16
CA GLY A 241 -6.62 3.48 20.59
C GLY A 241 -7.88 3.16 21.41
N LYS A 242 -8.85 4.09 21.48
CA LYS A 242 -10.12 3.90 22.20
C LYS A 242 -11.11 3.13 21.34
N THR A 243 -11.80 2.17 21.94
CA THR A 243 -12.92 1.46 21.32
C THR A 243 -14.14 2.37 21.23
N LEU A 244 -14.65 2.56 20.01
CA LEU A 244 -15.83 3.37 19.72
C LEU A 244 -17.11 2.53 19.66
N ALA A 245 -17.03 1.34 19.10
CA ALA A 245 -18.10 0.36 19.05
C ALA A 245 -17.52 -1.04 18.85
N ARG A 246 -18.26 -2.07 19.22
CA ARG A 246 -17.84 -3.47 19.11
C ARG A 246 -19.01 -4.39 18.83
N GLY A 247 -18.71 -5.57 18.32
CA GLY A 247 -19.61 -6.70 18.16
C GLY A 247 -18.84 -8.00 18.28
N GLU A 248 -19.55 -9.12 18.32
CA GLU A 248 -18.97 -10.47 18.44
C GLU A 248 -19.45 -11.33 17.26
N SER A 249 -18.57 -12.19 16.74
CA SER A 249 -18.86 -13.06 15.62
C SER A 249 -19.78 -14.21 16.01
N ASP A 250 -20.77 -14.46 15.18
CA ASP A 250 -21.71 -15.59 15.26
C ASP A 250 -21.09 -16.92 14.78
N GLY A 251 -21.92 -17.97 14.67
CA GLY A 251 -21.51 -19.30 14.21
C GLY A 251 -20.95 -19.34 12.80
N ASP A 252 -21.35 -18.40 11.96
CA ASP A 252 -20.87 -18.24 10.58
C ASP A 252 -19.66 -17.29 10.48
N GLY A 253 -19.12 -16.84 11.61
CA GLY A 253 -18.00 -15.93 11.71
C GLY A 253 -18.35 -14.48 11.35
N ARG A 254 -19.63 -14.15 11.23
CA ARG A 254 -20.09 -12.82 10.83
C ARG A 254 -20.32 -11.94 12.06
N VAL A 255 -19.94 -10.69 11.94
CA VAL A 255 -20.23 -9.61 12.89
C VAL A 255 -20.96 -8.49 12.16
N ALA A 256 -22.20 -8.20 12.56
CA ALA A 256 -22.89 -7.00 12.12
C ALA A 256 -22.41 -5.81 12.98
N LEU A 257 -21.68 -4.90 12.38
CA LEU A 257 -21.21 -3.68 13.03
C LEU A 257 -22.14 -2.51 12.70
N ALA A 258 -22.33 -1.62 13.68
CA ALA A 258 -22.98 -0.34 13.43
C ALA A 258 -22.26 0.46 12.34
N GLU A 259 -22.91 1.51 11.87
CA GLU A 259 -22.28 2.47 10.96
C GLU A 259 -20.91 2.92 11.53
N ARG A 260 -19.97 3.11 10.65
CA ARG A 260 -18.61 3.52 11.03
C ARG A 260 -18.66 4.79 11.87
N PRO A 261 -18.24 4.75 13.17
CA PRO A 261 -18.23 5.94 14.01
C PRO A 261 -17.27 7.01 13.48
N ASN A 262 -17.62 8.28 13.67
CA ASN A 262 -16.71 9.37 13.39
C ASN A 262 -15.42 9.20 14.21
N GLY A 263 -14.28 9.39 13.59
CA GLY A 263 -12.97 9.20 14.23
C GLY A 263 -12.42 7.79 14.19
N ALA A 264 -13.18 6.77 13.73
CA ALA A 264 -12.67 5.41 13.56
C ALA A 264 -11.49 5.38 12.56
N ARG A 265 -10.39 4.76 12.97
CA ARG A 265 -9.13 4.64 12.22
C ARG A 265 -8.76 3.21 11.90
N VAL A 266 -9.12 2.29 12.79
CA VAL A 266 -8.72 0.87 12.70
C VAL A 266 -9.93 0.02 13.08
N VAL A 267 -10.04 -1.15 12.42
CA VAL A 267 -10.89 -2.26 12.89
C VAL A 267 -9.98 -3.33 13.44
N VAL A 268 -10.29 -3.84 14.62
CA VAL A 268 -9.52 -4.88 15.29
C VAL A 268 -10.42 -6.06 15.59
N ALA A 269 -10.01 -7.25 15.18
CA ALA A 269 -10.60 -8.54 15.61
C ALA A 269 -9.68 -9.18 16.65
N ARG A 270 -10.25 -9.64 17.76
CA ARG A 270 -9.49 -10.23 18.87
C ARG A 270 -10.18 -11.46 19.45
N LYS A 271 -9.39 -12.50 19.73
CA LYS A 271 -9.81 -13.67 20.51
C LYS A 271 -8.61 -14.23 21.29
N GLY A 272 -8.60 -14.05 22.62
CA GLY A 272 -7.42 -14.35 23.43
C GLY A 272 -6.21 -13.52 23.00
N GLU A 273 -5.10 -14.16 22.70
CA GLU A 273 -3.88 -13.51 22.20
C GLU A 273 -3.89 -13.29 20.68
N GLN A 274 -4.83 -13.92 19.98
CA GLN A 274 -4.98 -13.74 18.54
C GLN A 274 -5.57 -12.36 18.23
N MET A 275 -4.95 -11.66 17.30
CA MET A 275 -5.41 -10.35 16.86
C MET A 275 -5.16 -10.15 15.37
N SER A 276 -6.15 -9.57 14.70
CA SER A 276 -6.03 -9.07 13.34
C SER A 276 -6.56 -7.65 13.26
N LEU A 277 -6.04 -6.85 12.35
CA LEU A 277 -6.45 -5.46 12.21
C LEU A 277 -6.48 -4.98 10.76
N ILE A 278 -7.34 -4.01 10.49
CA ILE A 278 -7.41 -3.29 9.21
C ILE A 278 -7.32 -1.79 9.50
N ALA A 279 -6.28 -1.15 8.98
CA ALA A 279 -6.15 0.30 9.00
C ALA A 279 -7.05 0.91 7.92
N LEU A 280 -8.02 1.75 8.33
CA LEU A 280 -9.07 2.25 7.41
C LEU A 280 -8.60 3.29 6.38
N LYS A 281 -7.42 3.85 6.58
CA LYS A 281 -6.81 4.84 5.66
C LYS A 281 -5.70 4.26 4.78
N GLU A 282 -5.32 3.02 5.02
CA GLU A 282 -4.28 2.35 4.26
C GLU A 282 -4.87 1.13 3.55
N PRO A 283 -4.49 0.84 2.32
CA PRO A 283 -4.87 -0.39 1.67
C PRO A 283 -4.27 -1.58 2.44
N ALA A 284 -5.07 -2.63 2.65
CA ALA A 284 -4.61 -3.88 3.28
C ALA A 284 -3.52 -4.57 2.44
N LEU A 285 -3.55 -4.36 1.13
CA LEU A 285 -2.54 -4.78 0.17
C LEU A 285 -2.04 -3.53 -0.57
N ASP A 286 -0.73 -3.41 -0.76
CA ASP A 286 -0.16 -2.40 -1.63
C ASP A 286 -0.36 -2.85 -3.09
N LEU A 287 -1.37 -2.29 -3.72
CA LEU A 287 -1.72 -2.54 -5.11
C LEU A 287 -1.30 -1.37 -6.02
N ALA A 288 -0.38 -0.52 -5.56
CA ALA A 288 0.05 0.68 -6.29
C ALA A 288 0.70 0.36 -7.66
N GLU A 289 1.17 -0.88 -7.85
CA GLU A 289 1.69 -1.34 -9.15
C GLU A 289 0.57 -1.76 -10.12
N PHE A 290 -0.68 -1.87 -9.64
CA PHE A 290 -1.83 -2.26 -10.44
C PHE A 290 -2.81 -1.09 -10.52
N ASP A 291 -3.40 -0.87 -11.67
CA ASP A 291 -4.51 0.07 -11.80
C ASP A 291 -5.79 -0.55 -11.21
N VAL A 292 -5.91 -0.45 -9.89
CA VAL A 292 -7.04 -0.97 -9.11
C VAL A 292 -7.90 0.14 -8.53
N THR A 293 -7.93 1.29 -9.17
CA THR A 293 -8.77 2.44 -8.74
C THR A 293 -10.24 2.09 -8.59
N GLY A 294 -10.64 0.95 -9.14
CA GLY A 294 -12.02 0.49 -9.12
C GLY A 294 -12.92 1.30 -10.05
N LEU A 295 -14.17 0.93 -10.09
CA LEU A 295 -15.16 1.69 -10.85
C LEU A 295 -15.65 2.88 -10.02
N PRO A 296 -15.88 4.05 -10.65
CA PRO A 296 -16.49 5.19 -9.98
C PRO A 296 -17.78 4.78 -9.26
N TYR A 297 -18.05 5.42 -8.12
CA TYR A 297 -19.33 5.23 -7.45
C TYR A 297 -20.44 5.72 -8.34
N VAL A 298 -21.37 4.82 -8.66
CA VAL A 298 -22.63 5.15 -9.33
C VAL A 298 -23.77 4.47 -8.58
N PRO A 299 -24.88 5.18 -8.32
CA PRO A 299 -25.98 4.64 -7.52
C PRO A 299 -26.64 3.41 -8.18
N VAL A 300 -26.62 3.33 -9.50
CA VAL A 300 -27.12 2.19 -10.28
C VAL A 300 -26.11 1.81 -11.34
N ARG A 301 -25.74 0.54 -11.39
CA ARG A 301 -24.89 -0.05 -12.42
C ARG A 301 -25.72 -0.91 -13.34
N LEU A 302 -25.50 -0.73 -14.64
CA LEU A 302 -26.12 -1.53 -15.68
C LEU A 302 -25.10 -2.49 -16.26
N PHE A 303 -25.45 -3.75 -16.34
CA PHE A 303 -24.68 -4.77 -17.03
C PHE A 303 -25.49 -5.32 -18.19
N ALA A 304 -25.07 -4.99 -19.41
CA ALA A 304 -25.73 -5.41 -20.64
C ALA A 304 -25.01 -6.62 -21.25
N TYR A 305 -25.75 -7.62 -21.66
CA TYR A 305 -25.23 -8.80 -22.35
C TYR A 305 -26.22 -9.34 -23.38
N SER A 306 -25.70 -10.08 -24.34
CA SER A 306 -26.48 -10.75 -25.38
C SER A 306 -26.02 -12.20 -25.51
N GLY A 307 -26.77 -12.99 -26.26
CA GLY A 307 -26.45 -14.41 -26.42
C GLY A 307 -25.14 -14.71 -27.11
N ARG A 308 -24.57 -13.74 -27.83
CA ARG A 308 -23.25 -13.80 -28.50
C ARG A 308 -22.72 -12.39 -28.76
N ASN A 309 -21.40 -12.28 -28.96
CA ASN A 309 -20.74 -10.99 -29.15
C ASN A 309 -20.70 -10.50 -30.59
N LEU A 310 -21.05 -11.36 -31.56
CA LEU A 310 -21.03 -11.01 -32.98
C LEU A 310 -22.35 -11.45 -33.66
N TYR A 311 -22.92 -10.53 -34.43
CA TYR A 311 -24.10 -10.73 -35.21
C TYR A 311 -23.83 -10.30 -36.66
N ARG A 312 -24.48 -10.94 -37.60
CA ARG A 312 -24.43 -10.56 -39.03
C ARG A 312 -25.34 -9.37 -39.28
N PRO A 313 -25.02 -8.52 -40.27
CA PRO A 313 -25.94 -7.49 -40.71
C PRO A 313 -27.34 -8.07 -41.05
N GLY A 314 -28.39 -7.45 -40.51
CA GLY A 314 -29.79 -7.92 -40.68
C GLY A 314 -30.26 -8.98 -39.68
N GLU A 315 -29.38 -9.55 -38.85
CA GLU A 315 -29.83 -10.44 -37.76
C GLU A 315 -30.46 -9.66 -36.62
N ARG A 316 -31.56 -10.24 -36.10
CA ARG A 316 -32.21 -9.76 -34.88
C ARG A 316 -31.40 -10.23 -33.66
N PHE A 317 -31.15 -9.37 -32.72
CA PHE A 317 -30.50 -9.71 -31.47
C PHE A 317 -31.27 -9.16 -30.27
N GLU A 318 -31.14 -9.83 -29.16
CA GLU A 318 -31.73 -9.45 -27.89
C GLU A 318 -30.63 -9.08 -26.90
N VAL A 319 -30.86 -8.02 -26.16
CA VAL A 319 -29.96 -7.54 -25.11
C VAL A 319 -30.67 -7.61 -23.78
N SER A 320 -30.11 -8.35 -22.86
CA SER A 320 -30.55 -8.39 -21.46
C SER A 320 -29.73 -7.40 -20.64
N VAL A 321 -30.39 -6.69 -19.74
CA VAL A 321 -29.76 -5.70 -18.88
C VAL A 321 -30.03 -6.03 -17.42
N LEU A 322 -28.99 -6.20 -16.64
CA LEU A 322 -29.09 -6.32 -15.19
C LEU A 322 -28.79 -4.96 -14.56
N ALA A 323 -29.73 -4.46 -13.77
CA ALA A 323 -29.55 -3.25 -12.97
C ALA A 323 -29.26 -3.63 -11.50
N ARG A 324 -28.20 -3.06 -10.93
CA ARG A 324 -27.77 -3.30 -9.55
C ARG A 324 -27.44 -1.99 -8.87
N ASP A 325 -27.74 -1.88 -7.57
CA ASP A 325 -27.27 -0.78 -6.74
C ASP A 325 -25.76 -0.96 -6.37
N ALA A 326 -25.22 -0.03 -5.59
CA ALA A 326 -23.84 -0.07 -5.14
C ALA A 326 -23.50 -1.30 -4.28
N ASP A 327 -24.51 -1.91 -3.65
CA ASP A 327 -24.37 -3.12 -2.82
C ASP A 327 -24.61 -4.41 -3.63
N GLY A 328 -24.86 -4.30 -4.94
CA GLY A 328 -25.10 -5.43 -5.84
C GLY A 328 -26.53 -5.97 -5.79
N ARG A 329 -27.50 -5.26 -5.15
CA ARG A 329 -28.88 -5.68 -5.07
C ARG A 329 -29.65 -5.34 -6.34
N PRO A 330 -30.68 -6.12 -6.71
CA PRO A 330 -31.55 -5.76 -7.82
C PRO A 330 -32.23 -4.40 -7.58
N VAL A 331 -32.24 -3.58 -8.61
CA VAL A 331 -32.95 -2.31 -8.59
C VAL A 331 -34.28 -2.51 -9.33
N PRO A 332 -35.39 -1.90 -8.88
CA PRO A 332 -36.66 -1.94 -9.63
C PRO A 332 -36.46 -1.48 -11.06
N PRO A 333 -37.25 -2.01 -12.02
CA PRO A 333 -37.21 -1.59 -13.41
C PRO A 333 -37.32 -0.08 -13.55
N GLN A 334 -36.45 0.52 -14.31
CA GLN A 334 -36.41 1.95 -14.59
C GLN A 334 -36.33 2.18 -16.11
N PRO A 335 -36.79 3.32 -16.62
CA PRO A 335 -36.57 3.68 -18.02
C PRO A 335 -35.08 3.71 -18.34
N ILE A 336 -34.68 3.00 -19.38
CA ILE A 336 -33.31 2.91 -19.86
C ILE A 336 -33.26 3.39 -21.29
N GLN A 337 -32.34 4.27 -21.62
CA GLN A 337 -32.03 4.66 -22.98
C GLN A 337 -30.88 3.80 -23.51
N ALA A 338 -31.09 3.09 -24.59
CA ALA A 338 -30.07 2.36 -25.30
C ALA A 338 -29.65 3.12 -26.57
N ILE A 339 -28.37 3.27 -26.78
CA ILE A 339 -27.83 3.90 -27.99
C ILE A 339 -26.89 2.89 -28.65
N LEU A 340 -27.24 2.44 -29.84
CA LEU A 340 -26.38 1.61 -30.65
C LEU A 340 -25.41 2.50 -31.43
N ARG A 341 -24.11 2.27 -31.26
CA ARG A 341 -23.07 3.00 -31.99
C ARG A 341 -22.28 2.05 -32.88
N ARG A 342 -21.99 2.49 -34.08
CA ARG A 342 -21.04 1.79 -34.95
C ARG A 342 -19.61 1.96 -34.43
N PRO A 343 -18.63 1.12 -34.89
CA PRO A 343 -17.23 1.27 -34.54
C PRO A 343 -16.63 2.65 -34.90
N ASP A 344 -17.23 3.34 -35.90
CA ASP A 344 -16.86 4.71 -36.28
C ASP A 344 -17.46 5.80 -35.35
N GLY A 345 -18.19 5.41 -34.29
CA GLY A 345 -18.79 6.29 -33.30
C GLY A 345 -20.15 6.89 -33.67
N LYS A 346 -20.67 6.66 -34.88
CA LYS A 346 -21.99 7.14 -35.31
C LYS A 346 -23.11 6.37 -34.62
N ALA A 347 -24.06 7.08 -34.04
CA ALA A 347 -25.29 6.48 -33.51
C ALA A 347 -26.19 6.02 -34.67
N GLN A 348 -26.84 4.88 -34.47
CA GLN A 348 -27.87 4.35 -35.35
C GLN A 348 -29.23 4.52 -34.70
#